data_8fa4ad82630f470147a448819d3284d6
#
_entry.id   8fa4ad82630f470147a448819d3284d6
#
_cell.length_a   1.000
_cell.length_b   1.000
_cell.length_c   1.000
_cell.angle_alpha   90.00
_cell.angle_beta   90.00
_cell.angle_gamma   90.00
#
_symmetry.space_group_name_H-M   'P 1'
#
loop_
_entity.id
_entity.type
_entity.pdbx_description
1 polymer ?
#
loop_
_entity_poly.entity_id
_entity_poly.type
_entity_poly.pdbx_seq_one_letter_code
_entity_poly.pdbx_strand_id
1 'polypeptide(L)'
;MTRIDKLSPSEAAKMLEGIAFSEVEQKTMDFCLLMSTTIWGGYIEDKLICIWGVIPPTLMSYQAYLWLYTTDHLKEHQFIFVRHSQLVIEQVLKEYPSIVGHVVIGADKSIRWLKWLGAKFSEPQGKLIPFRIKRHG
;
A
#
# COMPACT_ATOMS: atom_id res chain seq x y z
N MET A 1 -16.53 6.31 12.83
CA MET A 1 -16.96 5.32 11.85
C MET A 1 -15.87 5.05 10.84
N THR A 2 -15.62 3.80 10.53
CA THR A 2 -14.57 3.39 9.59
C THR A 2 -15.16 3.25 8.19
N ARG A 3 -14.48 3.81 7.18
CA ARG A 3 -14.94 3.78 5.80
C ARG A 3 -13.79 3.50 4.85
N ILE A 4 -14.04 2.70 3.82
CA ILE A 4 -13.11 2.45 2.73
C ILE A 4 -13.81 2.87 1.45
N ASP A 5 -13.24 3.84 0.75
CA ASP A 5 -13.79 4.38 -0.49
C ASP A 5 -12.85 4.12 -1.66
N LYS A 6 -13.40 3.79 -2.81
CA LYS A 6 -12.64 3.80 -4.06
C LYS A 6 -12.40 5.25 -4.47
N LEU A 7 -11.19 5.53 -4.91
CA LEU A 7 -10.80 6.86 -5.35
C LEU A 7 -10.37 6.82 -6.82
N SER A 8 -10.70 7.90 -7.55
CA SER A 8 -10.10 8.11 -8.86
C SER A 8 -8.66 8.60 -8.66
N PRO A 9 -7.78 8.48 -9.67
CA PRO A 9 -6.44 9.05 -9.56
C PRO A 9 -6.43 10.53 -9.20
N SER A 10 -7.37 11.31 -9.74
CA SER A 10 -7.45 12.74 -9.42
C SER A 10 -7.90 13.00 -7.99
N GLU A 11 -8.84 12.20 -7.48
CA GLU A 11 -9.26 12.29 -6.07
C GLU A 11 -8.11 11.94 -5.13
N ALA A 12 -7.38 10.88 -5.45
CA ALA A 12 -6.22 10.46 -4.65
C ALA A 12 -5.13 11.54 -4.67
N ALA A 13 -4.86 12.13 -5.84
CA ALA A 13 -3.89 13.20 -5.96
C ALA A 13 -4.29 14.40 -5.09
N LYS A 14 -5.57 14.75 -5.05
CA LYS A 14 -6.08 15.81 -4.21
C LYS A 14 -5.86 15.52 -2.72
N MET A 15 -6.11 14.29 -2.30
CA MET A 15 -5.91 13.88 -0.90
C MET A 15 -4.45 13.98 -0.48
N LEU A 16 -3.53 13.85 -1.42
CA LEU A 16 -2.10 13.89 -1.18
C LEU A 16 -1.48 15.29 -1.37
N GLU A 17 -2.29 16.28 -1.77
CA GLU A 17 -1.83 17.66 -1.86
C GLU A 17 -1.39 18.17 -0.49
N GLY A 18 -0.33 18.96 -0.47
CA GLY A 18 0.18 19.53 0.77
C GLY A 18 1.13 18.64 1.55
N ILE A 19 1.29 17.39 1.14
CA ILE A 19 2.26 16.50 1.74
C ILE A 19 3.64 16.80 1.14
N ALA A 20 4.63 17.01 2.01
CA ALA A 20 5.98 17.37 1.59
C ALA A 20 6.74 16.12 1.13
N PHE A 21 6.48 15.66 -0.09
CA PHE A 21 7.27 14.60 -0.70
C PHE A 21 8.58 15.15 -1.26
N SER A 22 9.64 14.36 -1.19
CA SER A 22 10.85 14.65 -1.96
C SER A 22 10.52 14.53 -3.45
N GLU A 23 11.41 15.03 -4.32
CA GLU A 23 11.22 14.93 -5.76
C GLU A 23 11.05 13.48 -6.21
N VAL A 24 11.88 12.57 -5.68
CA VAL A 24 11.82 11.14 -6.01
C VAL A 24 10.52 10.52 -5.52
N GLU A 25 10.12 10.84 -4.28
CA GLU A 25 8.87 10.34 -3.72
C GLU A 25 7.65 10.81 -4.51
N GLN A 26 7.66 12.08 -4.94
CA GLN A 26 6.55 12.63 -5.73
C GLN A 26 6.45 11.92 -7.09
N LYS A 27 7.58 11.69 -7.75
CA LYS A 27 7.59 10.97 -9.03
C LYS A 27 7.10 9.53 -8.87
N THR A 28 7.51 8.86 -7.80
CA THR A 28 7.07 7.51 -7.49
C THR A 28 5.56 7.48 -7.24
N MET A 29 5.06 8.43 -6.47
CA MET A 29 3.63 8.50 -6.17
C MET A 29 2.82 8.79 -7.45
N ASP A 30 3.29 9.72 -8.28
CA ASP A 30 2.63 10.04 -9.55
C ASP A 30 2.55 8.80 -10.46
N PHE A 31 3.62 8.02 -10.52
CA PHE A 31 3.66 6.77 -11.29
C PHE A 31 2.65 5.76 -10.72
N CYS A 32 2.62 5.59 -9.41
CA CYS A 32 1.69 4.66 -8.75
C CYS A 32 0.23 5.05 -9.02
N LEU A 33 -0.10 6.33 -8.94
CA LEU A 33 -1.45 6.81 -9.21
C LEU A 33 -1.85 6.57 -10.67
N LEU A 34 -0.90 6.78 -11.59
CA LEU A 34 -1.15 6.61 -13.01
C LEU A 34 -1.37 5.15 -13.38
N MET A 35 -0.57 4.26 -12.82
CA MET A 35 -0.53 2.84 -13.22
C MET A 35 -1.52 1.95 -12.46
N SER A 36 -2.08 2.42 -11.35
CA SER A 36 -3.00 1.62 -10.55
C SER A 36 -4.36 1.48 -11.23
N THR A 37 -4.88 0.25 -11.25
CA THR A 37 -6.23 0.01 -11.76
C THR A 37 -7.29 0.38 -10.74
N THR A 38 -6.97 0.22 -9.47
CA THR A 38 -7.89 0.57 -8.38
C THR A 38 -7.10 1.21 -7.25
N ILE A 39 -7.63 2.29 -6.71
CA ILE A 39 -7.04 3.02 -5.59
C ILE A 39 -8.11 3.14 -4.52
N TRP A 40 -7.75 2.92 -3.26
CA TRP A 40 -8.65 3.04 -2.12
C TRP A 40 -8.10 4.00 -1.09
N GLY A 41 -9.00 4.70 -0.41
CA GLY A 41 -8.69 5.46 0.78
C GLY A 41 -9.38 4.87 1.99
N GLY A 42 -8.67 4.75 3.08
CA GLY A 42 -9.22 4.33 4.36
C GLY A 42 -9.40 5.52 5.28
N TYR A 43 -10.59 5.66 5.85
CA TYR A 43 -10.97 6.81 6.70
C TYR A 43 -11.50 6.33 8.04
N ILE A 44 -11.18 7.08 9.09
CA ILE A 44 -11.79 6.92 10.41
C ILE A 44 -12.27 8.30 10.83
N GLU A 45 -13.58 8.43 11.08
CA GLU A 45 -14.22 9.71 11.45
C GLU A 45 -13.87 10.83 10.47
N ASP A 46 -13.97 10.50 9.18
CA ASP A 46 -13.71 11.40 8.05
C ASP A 46 -12.25 11.87 7.93
N LYS A 47 -11.35 11.29 8.71
CA LYS A 47 -9.90 11.57 8.57
C LYS A 47 -9.25 10.48 7.74
N LEU A 48 -8.47 10.88 6.76
CA LEU A 48 -7.73 9.95 5.92
C LEU A 48 -6.62 9.28 6.73
N ILE A 49 -6.66 7.95 6.81
CA ILE A 49 -5.66 7.15 7.52
C ILE A 49 -4.62 6.62 6.56
N CYS A 50 -5.05 6.16 5.39
CA CYS A 50 -4.15 5.59 4.40
C CYS A 50 -4.76 5.64 3.01
N ILE A 51 -3.90 5.59 2.00
CA ILE A 51 -4.27 5.39 0.60
C ILE A 51 -3.44 4.21 0.10
N TRP A 52 -4.06 3.29 -0.62
CA TRP A 52 -3.34 2.17 -1.21
C TRP A 52 -3.89 1.89 -2.60
N GLY A 53 -3.06 1.24 -3.40
CA GLY A 53 -3.45 0.86 -4.74
C GLY A 53 -2.74 -0.38 -5.22
N VAL A 54 -3.25 -0.94 -6.30
CA VAL A 54 -2.69 -2.13 -6.91
C VAL A 54 -2.40 -1.84 -8.38
N ILE A 55 -1.14 -2.06 -8.77
CA ILE A 55 -0.72 -2.00 -10.16
C ILE A 55 -0.80 -3.42 -10.69
N PRO A 56 -1.60 -3.68 -11.74
CA PRO A 56 -1.79 -5.05 -12.21
C PRO A 56 -0.52 -5.62 -12.85
N PRO A 57 -0.44 -6.96 -13.00
CA PRO A 57 0.68 -7.56 -13.71
C PRO A 57 0.80 -7.01 -15.14
N THR A 58 2.03 -6.88 -15.60
CA THR A 58 2.35 -6.39 -16.94
C THR A 58 3.06 -7.50 -17.71
N LEU A 59 3.43 -7.23 -18.96
CA LEU A 59 4.23 -8.17 -19.74
C LEU A 59 5.59 -8.44 -19.09
N MET A 60 6.06 -7.52 -18.25
CA MET A 60 7.34 -7.62 -17.57
C MET A 60 7.26 -8.20 -16.17
N SER A 61 6.06 -8.35 -15.63
CA SER A 61 5.86 -8.89 -14.28
C SER A 61 4.54 -9.62 -14.20
N TYR A 62 4.60 -10.85 -13.68
CA TYR A 62 3.40 -11.67 -13.46
C TYR A 62 2.70 -11.34 -12.16
N GLN A 63 3.24 -10.41 -11.39
CA GLN A 63 2.79 -10.13 -10.03
C GLN A 63 2.18 -8.75 -9.95
N ALA A 64 1.10 -8.64 -9.17
CA ALA A 64 0.51 -7.35 -8.85
C ALA A 64 1.43 -6.60 -7.89
N TYR A 65 1.56 -5.30 -8.07
CA TYR A 65 2.36 -4.45 -7.20
C TYR A 65 1.43 -3.68 -6.27
N LEU A 66 1.63 -3.82 -4.97
CA LEU A 66 0.88 -3.11 -3.94
C LEU A 66 1.69 -1.95 -3.42
N TRP A 67 1.08 -0.77 -3.38
CA TRP A 67 1.67 0.40 -2.76
C TRP A 67 0.74 0.95 -1.70
N LEU A 68 1.33 1.59 -0.69
CA LEU A 68 0.59 2.10 0.46
C LEU A 68 1.25 3.38 0.96
N TYR A 69 0.44 4.37 1.24
CA TYR A 69 0.84 5.57 1.97
C TYR A 69 -0.04 5.73 3.20
N THR A 70 0.58 5.98 4.36
CA THR A 70 -0.15 6.19 5.61
C THR A 70 0.06 7.62 6.10
N THR A 71 -0.99 8.19 6.70
CA THR A 71 -0.93 9.53 7.29
C THR A 71 -0.57 9.43 8.77
N ASP A 72 -0.32 10.59 9.40
CA ASP A 72 -0.02 10.65 10.82
C ASP A 72 -1.19 10.19 11.70
N HIS A 73 -2.41 10.24 11.15
CA HIS A 73 -3.60 9.78 11.87
C HIS A 73 -3.57 8.27 12.14
N LEU A 74 -2.74 7.52 11.42
CA LEU A 74 -2.61 6.07 11.63
C LEU A 74 -2.18 5.75 13.06
N LYS A 75 -1.35 6.58 13.68
CA LYS A 75 -0.82 6.34 15.02
C LYS A 75 -1.91 6.12 16.07
N GLU A 76 -3.05 6.78 15.90
CA GLU A 76 -4.17 6.68 16.82
C GLU A 76 -5.07 5.48 16.55
N HIS A 77 -4.90 4.83 15.38
CA HIS A 77 -5.82 3.80 14.90
C HIS A 77 -5.11 2.56 14.36
N GLN A 78 -3.92 2.25 14.88
CA GLN A 78 -3.10 1.14 14.37
C GLN A 78 -3.81 -0.21 14.41
N PHE A 79 -4.56 -0.47 15.47
CA PHE A 79 -5.24 -1.75 15.64
C PHE A 79 -6.30 -1.96 14.55
N ILE A 80 -7.10 -0.93 14.30
CA ILE A 80 -8.14 -0.99 13.26
C ILE A 80 -7.50 -1.16 11.88
N PHE A 81 -6.43 -0.43 11.61
CA PHE A 81 -5.70 -0.52 10.35
C PHE A 81 -5.20 -1.93 10.10
N VAL A 82 -4.51 -2.54 11.07
CA VAL A 82 -3.97 -3.89 10.94
C VAL A 82 -5.09 -4.89 10.65
N ARG A 83 -6.19 -4.77 11.36
CA ARG A 83 -7.33 -5.68 11.20
C ARG A 83 -7.95 -5.60 9.80
N HIS A 84 -8.17 -4.37 9.30
CA HIS A 84 -8.75 -4.18 7.97
C HIS A 84 -7.77 -4.51 6.85
N SER A 85 -6.48 -4.29 7.06
CA SER A 85 -5.47 -4.57 6.03
C SER A 85 -5.42 -6.06 5.67
N GLN A 86 -5.63 -6.94 6.64
CA GLN A 86 -5.68 -8.38 6.37
C GLN A 86 -6.78 -8.71 5.38
N LEU A 87 -7.97 -8.13 5.56
CA LEU A 87 -9.10 -8.36 4.66
C LEU A 87 -8.83 -7.84 3.25
N VAL A 88 -8.19 -6.68 3.15
CA VAL A 88 -7.83 -6.10 1.86
C VAL A 88 -6.82 -6.98 1.13
N ILE A 89 -5.79 -7.43 1.82
CA ILE A 89 -4.77 -8.31 1.22
C ILE A 89 -5.40 -9.62 0.77
N GLU A 90 -6.30 -10.21 1.55
CA GLU A 90 -7.01 -11.43 1.16
C GLU A 90 -7.83 -11.22 -0.11
N GLN A 91 -8.49 -10.07 -0.23
CA GLN A 91 -9.27 -9.74 -1.42
C GLN A 91 -8.37 -9.62 -2.65
N VAL A 92 -7.24 -8.93 -2.53
CA VAL A 92 -6.30 -8.78 -3.64
C VAL A 92 -5.73 -10.14 -4.06
N LEU A 93 -5.43 -11.01 -3.09
CA LEU A 93 -4.90 -12.35 -3.38
C LEU A 93 -5.92 -13.28 -4.02
N LYS A 94 -7.21 -13.00 -3.91
CA LYS A 94 -8.23 -13.74 -4.66
C LYS A 94 -8.12 -13.47 -6.16
N GLU A 95 -7.76 -12.25 -6.51
CA GLU A 95 -7.63 -11.82 -7.90
C GLU A 95 -6.24 -12.13 -8.47
N TYR A 96 -5.20 -11.97 -7.65
CA TYR A 96 -3.81 -12.18 -8.07
C TYR A 96 -3.14 -13.19 -7.14
N PRO A 97 -2.41 -14.19 -7.67
CA PRO A 97 -1.82 -15.24 -6.84
C PRO A 97 -0.70 -14.76 -5.93
N SER A 98 -0.07 -13.63 -6.25
CA SER A 98 0.94 -13.04 -5.40
C SER A 98 0.99 -11.52 -5.57
N ILE A 99 1.45 -10.86 -4.52
CA ILE A 99 1.60 -9.40 -4.47
C ILE A 99 3.05 -9.10 -4.13
N VAL A 100 3.64 -8.14 -4.81
CA VAL A 100 4.98 -7.65 -4.51
C VAL A 100 4.94 -6.17 -4.14
N GLY A 101 5.97 -5.72 -3.46
CA GLY A 101 6.10 -4.32 -3.08
C GLY A 101 7.48 -4.07 -2.48
N HIS A 102 7.65 -2.88 -1.93
CA HIS A 102 8.90 -2.49 -1.29
C HIS A 102 8.61 -1.78 0.02
N VAL A 103 9.49 -1.99 1.00
CA VAL A 103 9.43 -1.29 2.28
C VAL A 103 10.79 -0.65 2.54
N VAL A 104 10.79 0.48 3.24
CA VAL A 104 12.02 1.22 3.54
C VAL A 104 12.78 0.52 4.67
N ILE A 105 14.10 0.40 4.53
CA ILE A 105 14.96 -0.11 5.60
C ILE A 105 14.78 0.77 6.84
N GLY A 106 14.57 0.13 7.99
CA GLY A 106 14.36 0.84 9.26
C GLY A 106 12.91 1.12 9.61
N ALA A 107 11.98 0.87 8.68
CA ALA A 107 10.56 1.00 8.95
C ALA A 107 10.05 -0.23 9.73
N ASP A 108 10.51 -0.38 10.97
CA ASP A 108 10.32 -1.62 11.75
C ASP A 108 8.85 -2.00 11.95
N LYS A 109 7.99 -1.02 12.16
CA LYS A 109 6.55 -1.27 12.33
C LYS A 109 5.94 -1.83 11.05
N SER A 110 6.31 -1.25 9.92
CA SER A 110 5.83 -1.72 8.61
C SER A 110 6.34 -3.13 8.31
N ILE A 111 7.60 -3.40 8.61
CA ILE A 111 8.19 -4.71 8.41
C ILE A 111 7.48 -5.77 9.26
N ARG A 112 7.20 -5.47 10.52
CA ARG A 112 6.47 -6.40 11.40
C ARG A 112 5.06 -6.65 10.91
N TRP A 113 4.37 -5.61 10.46
CA TRP A 113 3.03 -5.71 9.90
C TRP A 113 3.04 -6.60 8.65
N LEU A 114 3.99 -6.38 7.74
CA LEU A 114 4.11 -7.20 6.53
C LEU A 114 4.43 -8.65 6.85
N LYS A 115 5.30 -8.90 7.83
CA LYS A 115 5.58 -10.26 8.29
C LYS A 115 4.34 -10.95 8.82
N TRP A 116 3.54 -10.23 9.57
CA TRP A 116 2.27 -10.74 10.09
C TRP A 116 1.31 -11.11 8.96
N LEU A 117 1.34 -10.35 7.85
CA LEU A 117 0.54 -10.66 6.66
C LEU A 117 1.09 -11.82 5.83
N GLY A 118 2.24 -12.36 6.21
CA GLY A 118 2.86 -13.49 5.52
C GLY A 118 3.90 -13.11 4.48
N ALA A 119 4.39 -11.88 4.50
CA ALA A 119 5.37 -11.41 3.52
C ALA A 119 6.72 -12.12 3.69
N LYS A 120 7.35 -12.45 2.57
CA LYS A 120 8.74 -12.90 2.48
C LYS A 120 9.57 -11.76 1.94
N PHE A 121 10.75 -11.55 2.52
CA PHE A 121 11.62 -10.42 2.15
C PHE A 121 12.82 -10.93 1.37
N SER A 122 13.23 -10.12 0.38
CA SER A 122 14.44 -10.39 -0.42
C SER A 122 15.57 -9.48 0.04
N GLU A 123 16.75 -9.64 -0.56
CA GLU A 123 17.90 -8.81 -0.26
C GLU A 123 17.60 -7.33 -0.51
N PRO A 124 18.01 -6.43 0.40
CA PRO A 124 17.80 -5.01 0.21
C PRO A 124 18.43 -4.49 -1.08
N GLN A 125 17.73 -3.58 -1.74
CA GLN A 125 18.20 -2.87 -2.92
C GLN A 125 18.28 -1.38 -2.57
N GLY A 126 19.47 -0.91 -2.21
CA GLY A 126 19.64 0.44 -1.70
C GLY A 126 18.91 0.61 -0.38
N LYS A 127 17.99 1.56 -0.33
CA LYS A 127 17.20 1.84 0.88
C LYS A 127 15.89 1.05 0.95
N LEU A 128 15.60 0.23 -0.05
CA LEU A 128 14.34 -0.50 -0.14
C LEU A 128 14.54 -1.99 0.02
N ILE A 129 13.60 -2.64 0.69
CA ILE A 129 13.58 -4.09 0.85
C ILE A 129 12.39 -4.62 0.07
N PRO A 130 12.60 -5.42 -1.00
CA PRO A 130 11.50 -6.04 -1.72
C PRO A 130 10.80 -7.08 -0.86
N PHE A 131 9.48 -7.16 -0.99
CA PHE A 131 8.72 -8.21 -0.31
C PHE A 131 7.71 -8.85 -1.26
N ARG A 132 7.25 -10.04 -0.89
CA ARG A 132 6.22 -10.75 -1.63
C ARG A 132 5.27 -11.45 -0.66
N ILE A 133 3.98 -11.36 -0.96
CA ILE A 133 2.93 -12.07 -0.24
C ILE A 133 2.26 -13.01 -1.23
N LYS A 134 2.20 -14.29 -0.91
CA LYS A 134 1.57 -15.30 -1.77
C LYS A 134 0.22 -15.74 -1.20
N ARG A 135 -0.67 -16.14 -2.11
CA ARG A 135 -1.93 -16.77 -1.73
C ARG A 135 -1.63 -18.07 -0.98
N HIS A 136 -2.37 -18.28 0.10
CA HIS A 136 -2.32 -19.54 0.84
C HIS A 136 -3.17 -20.60 0.14
N GLY A 137 -2.70 -21.79 0.12
CA GLY A 137 -3.40 -22.92 -0.45
C GLY A 137 -2.90 -23.39 -1.77
#